data_22842584ab5785b1028b374b041d56bf
#
_entry.id   22842584ab5785b1028b374b041d56bf
#
_cell.length_a   1.000
_cell.length_b   1.000
_cell.length_c   1.000
_cell.angle_alpha   90.00
_cell.angle_beta   90.00
_cell.angle_gamma   90.00
#
_symmetry.space_group_name_H-M   'P 1'
#
loop_
_entity.id
_entity.type
_entity.pdbx_description
1 polymer ?
#
loop_
_entity_poly.entity_id
_entity_poly.type
_entity_poly.pdbx_seq_one_letter_code
_entity_poly.pdbx_strand_id
1 'polypeptide(L)'
;MINKLKNPFDPSFGALPQIILPNYQSDFESPTSVAQAIAYDDPNRVIVITGLRGSGKTALLTQIEQQVVKLPNTYVVEIDNNQRMVQNFGHNLKNIFKMHTLTDKIASISVMGFGLSFNKTNEDYTTQDIENFMTMLRKLNKRVVIFIDKFNHKENTREFIQLLQNLKRHNLNFYLVADGLPKMIYDIEHDQTLTFPEMSI
;
A
#
# COMPACT_ATOMS: atom_id res chain seq x y z
N MET A 1 0.74 -26.36 -38.98
CA MET A 1 1.15 -25.99 -37.59
C MET A 1 -0.07 -25.51 -36.86
N ILE A 2 -0.57 -26.28 -35.91
CA ILE A 2 -1.72 -25.88 -35.09
C ILE A 2 -1.21 -24.87 -34.08
N ASN A 3 -1.57 -23.59 -34.24
CA ASN A 3 -1.35 -22.59 -33.20
C ASN A 3 -2.04 -23.10 -31.92
N LYS A 4 -1.28 -23.54 -30.93
CA LYS A 4 -1.81 -23.79 -29.59
C LYS A 4 -2.41 -22.47 -29.10
N LEU A 5 -3.73 -22.37 -29.12
CA LEU A 5 -4.45 -21.29 -28.44
C LEU A 5 -3.98 -21.30 -26.98
N LYS A 6 -3.22 -20.28 -26.60
CA LYS A 6 -2.85 -20.10 -25.19
C LYS A 6 -4.15 -19.92 -24.40
N ASN A 7 -4.27 -20.71 -23.33
CA ASN A 7 -5.39 -20.53 -22.41
C ASN A 7 -5.37 -19.08 -21.87
N PRO A 8 -6.39 -18.26 -22.11
CA PRO A 8 -6.42 -16.89 -21.64
C PRO A 8 -6.53 -16.79 -20.11
N PHE A 9 -6.92 -17.88 -19.46
CA PHE A 9 -6.99 -17.99 -18.01
C PHE A 9 -5.77 -18.73 -17.49
N ASP A 10 -4.74 -17.99 -17.09
CA ASP A 10 -3.58 -18.58 -16.43
C ASP A 10 -3.95 -18.94 -14.98
N PRO A 11 -3.88 -20.25 -14.60
CA PRO A 11 -4.18 -20.67 -13.24
C PRO A 11 -3.06 -20.32 -12.24
N SER A 12 -1.96 -19.72 -12.70
CA SER A 12 -0.85 -19.30 -11.83
C SER A 12 -1.31 -18.25 -10.83
N PHE A 13 -0.96 -18.41 -9.57
CA PHE A 13 -1.30 -17.48 -8.52
C PHE A 13 -0.69 -16.09 -8.82
N GLY A 14 -1.53 -15.03 -8.84
CA GLY A 14 -1.07 -13.66 -9.07
C GLY A 14 -0.70 -13.32 -10.51
N ALA A 15 -0.79 -14.26 -11.47
CA ALA A 15 -0.56 -13.95 -12.87
C ALA A 15 -1.68 -13.05 -13.42
N LEU A 16 -1.30 -12.04 -14.21
CA LEU A 16 -2.26 -11.19 -14.87
C LEU A 16 -3.00 -11.98 -15.95
N PRO A 17 -4.35 -12.03 -15.93
CA PRO A 17 -5.12 -12.65 -16.99
C PRO A 17 -4.90 -11.90 -18.31
N GLN A 18 -4.79 -12.62 -19.42
CA GLN A 18 -4.67 -12.02 -20.75
C GLN A 18 -5.96 -11.32 -21.20
N ILE A 19 -7.09 -11.70 -20.62
CA ILE A 19 -8.41 -11.09 -20.85
C ILE A 19 -8.94 -10.61 -19.52
N ILE A 20 -9.19 -9.32 -19.42
CA ILE A 20 -9.79 -8.69 -18.26
C ILE A 20 -11.25 -8.43 -18.61
N LEU A 21 -12.16 -9.02 -17.84
CA LEU A 21 -13.57 -8.73 -17.99
C LEU A 21 -13.88 -7.43 -17.23
N PRO A 22 -14.35 -6.37 -17.90
CA PRO A 22 -14.74 -5.13 -17.25
C PRO A 22 -16.10 -5.36 -16.54
N ASN A 23 -16.07 -5.67 -15.27
CA ASN A 23 -17.31 -5.83 -14.51
C ASN A 23 -17.10 -5.43 -13.05
N TYR A 24 -16.48 -4.27 -12.84
CA TYR A 24 -16.31 -3.70 -11.50
C TYR A 24 -17.23 -2.51 -11.34
N GLN A 25 -18.19 -2.60 -10.41
CA GLN A 25 -18.83 -1.42 -9.85
C GLN A 25 -17.87 -0.83 -8.82
N SER A 26 -17.29 0.32 -9.10
CA SER A 26 -16.36 1.00 -8.20
C SER A 26 -16.41 2.50 -8.45
N ASP A 27 -15.95 3.29 -7.50
CA ASP A 27 -15.72 4.72 -7.66
C ASP A 27 -14.64 5.02 -8.71
N PHE A 28 -13.89 3.98 -9.10
CA PHE A 28 -12.85 4.06 -10.12
C PHE A 28 -13.18 3.18 -11.32
N GLU A 29 -13.14 3.77 -12.49
CA GLU A 29 -13.49 3.09 -13.75
C GLU A 29 -12.43 2.08 -14.21
N SER A 30 -11.19 2.22 -13.74
CA SER A 30 -10.05 1.40 -14.18
C SER A 30 -8.85 1.44 -13.23
N PRO A 31 -7.90 0.49 -13.34
CA PRO A 31 -6.61 0.59 -12.64
C PRO A 31 -5.86 1.90 -12.89
N THR A 32 -6.02 2.47 -14.09
CA THR A 32 -5.40 3.74 -14.45
C THR A 32 -6.04 4.92 -13.70
N SER A 33 -7.35 4.92 -13.48
CA SER A 33 -8.03 5.97 -12.73
C SER A 33 -7.63 5.98 -11.26
N VAL A 34 -7.41 4.81 -10.66
CA VAL A 34 -6.83 4.70 -9.31
C VAL A 34 -5.43 5.34 -9.27
N ALA A 35 -4.57 4.99 -10.23
CA ALA A 35 -3.23 5.57 -10.30
C ALA A 35 -3.26 7.09 -10.52
N GLN A 36 -4.20 7.60 -11.32
CA GLN A 36 -4.41 9.03 -11.52
C GLN A 36 -4.87 9.72 -10.23
N ALA A 37 -5.84 9.16 -9.50
CA ALA A 37 -6.28 9.69 -8.20
C ALA A 37 -5.09 9.83 -7.24
N ILE A 38 -4.25 8.79 -7.15
CA ILE A 38 -3.02 8.83 -6.36
C ILE A 38 -2.06 9.93 -6.88
N ALA A 39 -1.90 10.06 -8.20
CA ALA A 39 -1.01 11.06 -8.80
C ALA A 39 -1.44 12.50 -8.50
N TYR A 40 -2.74 12.75 -8.47
CA TYR A 40 -3.36 14.07 -8.19
C TYR A 40 -3.61 14.34 -6.70
N ASP A 41 -3.08 13.51 -5.81
CA ASP A 41 -3.21 13.66 -4.36
C ASP A 41 -4.69 13.68 -3.89
N ASP A 42 -5.49 12.73 -4.40
CA ASP A 42 -6.86 12.53 -3.95
C ASP A 42 -6.91 12.43 -2.41
N PRO A 43 -7.87 13.09 -1.75
CA PRO A 43 -8.00 13.02 -0.29
C PRO A 43 -8.33 11.62 0.24
N ASN A 44 -8.94 10.76 -0.60
CA ASN A 44 -9.22 9.37 -0.25
C ASN A 44 -7.94 8.57 -0.23
N ARG A 45 -7.40 8.35 0.96
CA ARG A 45 -6.11 7.68 1.16
C ARG A 45 -6.22 6.15 1.25
N VAL A 46 -7.44 5.62 1.33
CA VAL A 46 -7.70 4.19 1.50
C VAL A 46 -8.63 3.71 0.42
N ILE A 47 -8.15 2.81 -0.43
CA ILE A 47 -8.87 2.19 -1.52
C ILE A 47 -8.97 0.70 -1.23
N VAL A 48 -10.18 0.16 -1.17
CA VAL A 48 -10.40 -1.25 -0.84
C VAL A 48 -11.16 -1.93 -1.97
N ILE A 49 -10.55 -2.96 -2.54
CA ILE A 49 -11.15 -3.81 -3.57
C ILE A 49 -11.88 -4.94 -2.87
N THR A 50 -13.20 -4.99 -3.01
CA THR A 50 -14.01 -6.07 -2.40
C THR A 50 -14.67 -6.93 -3.45
N GLY A 51 -15.03 -8.15 -3.05
CA GLY A 51 -15.73 -9.08 -3.92
C GLY A 51 -15.60 -10.53 -3.44
N LEU A 52 -16.35 -11.41 -4.09
CA LEU A 52 -16.33 -12.84 -3.77
C LEU A 52 -14.97 -13.47 -4.08
N ARG A 53 -14.72 -14.65 -3.52
CA ARG A 53 -13.54 -15.44 -3.89
C ARG A 53 -13.58 -15.78 -5.39
N GLY A 54 -12.43 -15.64 -6.06
CA GLY A 54 -12.34 -15.91 -7.50
C GLY A 54 -12.77 -14.73 -8.41
N SER A 55 -13.21 -13.59 -7.87
CA SER A 55 -13.64 -12.44 -8.67
C SER A 55 -12.49 -11.63 -9.31
N GLY A 56 -11.25 -12.07 -9.18
CA GLY A 56 -10.10 -11.40 -9.82
C GLY A 56 -9.49 -10.24 -9.03
N LYS A 57 -9.81 -10.06 -7.74
CA LYS A 57 -9.30 -8.95 -6.91
C LYS A 57 -7.78 -8.84 -6.91
N THR A 58 -7.08 -9.94 -6.66
CA THR A 58 -5.60 -9.96 -6.68
C THR A 58 -5.05 -9.54 -8.04
N ALA A 59 -5.69 -9.97 -9.15
CA ALA A 59 -5.28 -9.54 -10.49
C ALA A 59 -5.50 -8.04 -10.69
N LEU A 60 -6.61 -7.49 -10.21
CA LEU A 60 -6.89 -6.05 -10.25
C LEU A 60 -5.89 -5.28 -9.39
N LEU A 61 -5.61 -5.75 -8.16
CA LEU A 61 -4.60 -5.17 -7.27
C LEU A 61 -3.25 -5.07 -7.96
N THR A 62 -2.79 -6.17 -8.58
CA THR A 62 -1.52 -6.21 -9.33
C THR A 62 -1.52 -5.24 -10.52
N GLN A 63 -2.65 -5.08 -11.23
CA GLN A 63 -2.75 -4.12 -12.32
C GLN A 63 -2.63 -2.68 -11.84
N ILE A 64 -3.30 -2.35 -10.73
CA ILE A 64 -3.21 -1.02 -10.11
C ILE A 64 -1.75 -0.75 -9.73
N GLU A 65 -1.10 -1.72 -9.07
CA GLU A 65 0.29 -1.62 -8.66
C GLU A 65 1.22 -1.33 -9.85
N GLN A 66 1.06 -2.05 -10.97
CA GLN A 66 1.83 -1.82 -12.19
C GLN A 66 1.66 -0.40 -12.77
N GLN A 67 0.52 0.25 -12.56
CA GLN A 67 0.34 1.65 -12.96
C GLN A 67 0.98 2.60 -11.93
N VAL A 68 0.81 2.31 -10.65
CA VAL A 68 1.34 3.14 -9.56
C VAL A 68 2.87 3.17 -9.53
N VAL A 69 3.53 2.05 -9.82
CA VAL A 69 5.02 1.98 -9.91
C VAL A 69 5.59 2.96 -10.94
N LYS A 70 4.82 3.32 -11.97
CA LYS A 70 5.24 4.27 -13.02
C LYS A 70 5.10 5.74 -12.59
N LEU A 71 4.42 6.02 -11.48
CA LEU A 71 4.19 7.39 -11.03
C LEU A 71 5.47 8.03 -10.49
N PRO A 72 5.75 9.28 -10.83
CA PRO A 72 6.90 9.99 -10.31
C PRO A 72 6.78 10.21 -8.80
N ASN A 73 7.90 10.24 -8.11
CA ASN A 73 7.96 10.52 -6.67
C ASN A 73 7.14 9.55 -5.79
N THR A 74 6.90 8.33 -6.26
CA THR A 74 6.08 7.34 -5.61
C THR A 74 6.92 6.09 -5.29
N TYR A 75 6.81 5.63 -4.06
CA TYR A 75 7.36 4.35 -3.62
C TYR A 75 6.23 3.38 -3.37
N VAL A 76 6.37 2.20 -3.91
CA VAL A 76 5.44 1.09 -3.70
C VAL A 76 5.99 0.17 -2.62
N VAL A 77 5.15 -0.21 -1.69
CA VAL A 77 5.46 -1.11 -0.59
C VAL A 77 4.38 -2.18 -0.53
N GLU A 78 4.77 -3.42 -0.73
CA GLU A 78 3.89 -4.56 -0.48
C GLU A 78 4.04 -5.02 0.98
N ILE A 79 2.91 -5.25 1.64
CA ILE A 79 2.87 -5.74 3.03
C ILE A 79 2.03 -7.01 3.07
N ASP A 80 2.65 -8.08 3.56
CA ASP A 80 1.93 -9.30 3.86
C ASP A 80 0.97 -9.11 5.03
N ASN A 81 -0.24 -9.61 4.87
CA ASN A 81 -1.24 -9.61 5.94
C ASN A 81 -0.92 -10.69 7.00
N ASN A 82 0.14 -10.46 7.74
CA ASN A 82 0.67 -11.33 8.79
C ASN A 82 0.79 -10.60 10.14
N GLN A 83 1.36 -11.27 11.15
CA GLN A 83 1.46 -10.74 12.50
C GLN A 83 2.41 -9.54 12.69
N ARG A 84 3.19 -9.16 11.68
CA ARG A 84 4.24 -8.14 11.79
C ARG A 84 4.09 -7.01 10.76
N MET A 85 2.87 -6.58 10.46
CA MET A 85 2.61 -5.57 9.42
C MET A 85 3.36 -4.26 9.68
N VAL A 86 3.35 -3.78 10.94
CA VAL A 86 4.07 -2.55 11.33
C VAL A 86 5.57 -2.71 11.12
N GLN A 87 6.13 -3.85 11.52
CA GLN A 87 7.56 -4.16 11.36
C GLN A 87 7.95 -4.27 9.88
N ASN A 88 7.14 -4.98 9.09
CA ASN A 88 7.36 -5.12 7.65
C ASN A 88 7.33 -3.75 6.96
N PHE A 89 6.41 -2.87 7.35
CA PHE A 89 6.36 -1.51 6.83
C PHE A 89 7.63 -0.72 7.19
N GLY A 90 8.07 -0.76 8.44
CA GLY A 90 9.31 -0.13 8.89
C GLY A 90 10.53 -0.63 8.11
N HIS A 91 10.65 -1.94 7.87
CA HIS A 91 11.71 -2.53 7.05
C HIS A 91 11.70 -2.01 5.60
N ASN A 92 10.54 -1.98 4.98
CA ASN A 92 10.40 -1.48 3.62
C ASN A 92 10.81 0.00 3.52
N LEU A 93 10.37 0.84 4.46
CA LEU A 93 10.76 2.25 4.51
C LEU A 93 12.28 2.39 4.68
N LYS A 94 12.90 1.63 5.58
CA LYS A 94 14.38 1.64 5.74
C LYS A 94 15.10 1.25 4.46
N ASN A 95 14.60 0.26 3.72
CA ASN A 95 15.20 -0.17 2.45
C ASN A 95 15.10 0.94 1.39
N ILE A 96 13.96 1.63 1.29
CA ILE A 96 13.79 2.80 0.43
C ILE A 96 14.87 3.84 0.74
N PHE A 97 15.09 4.17 2.00
CA PHE A 97 16.11 5.14 2.38
C PHE A 97 17.53 4.66 2.07
N LYS A 98 17.86 3.39 2.34
CA LYS A 98 19.18 2.84 2.00
C LYS A 98 19.48 2.93 0.51
N MET A 99 18.53 2.63 -0.34
CA MET A 99 18.72 2.74 -1.81
C MET A 99 19.00 4.18 -2.23
N HIS A 100 18.35 5.16 -1.61
CA HIS A 100 18.51 6.57 -1.96
C HIS A 100 19.73 7.23 -1.35
N THR A 101 20.20 6.80 -0.18
CA THR A 101 21.47 7.29 0.38
C THR A 101 22.69 6.91 -0.47
N LEU A 102 22.56 5.87 -1.28
CA LEU A 102 23.63 5.46 -2.22
C LEU A 102 23.60 6.24 -3.54
N THR A 103 22.46 6.82 -3.92
CA THR A 103 22.29 7.47 -5.24
C THR A 103 22.14 8.98 -5.18
N ASP A 104 21.70 9.57 -4.07
CA ASP A 104 21.39 11.00 -3.98
C ASP A 104 21.91 11.65 -2.69
N LYS A 105 22.08 13.00 -2.76
CA LYS A 105 22.50 13.92 -1.69
C LYS A 105 21.68 13.85 -0.38
N ILE A 106 20.95 12.75 -0.12
CA ILE A 106 20.15 12.51 1.09
C ILE A 106 21.08 12.28 2.30
N ALA A 107 22.34 11.96 2.09
CA ALA A 107 23.35 11.85 3.16
C ALA A 107 23.41 13.11 4.05
N SER A 108 23.09 14.28 3.52
CA SER A 108 23.09 15.55 4.27
C SER A 108 21.87 15.72 5.16
N ILE A 109 20.75 15.02 4.89
CA ILE A 109 19.52 15.11 5.70
C ILE A 109 19.59 14.18 6.92
N SER A 110 20.31 13.07 6.80
CA SER A 110 20.55 12.16 7.94
C SER A 110 21.37 12.78 9.07
N VAL A 111 22.14 13.83 8.78
CA VAL A 111 22.97 14.55 9.75
C VAL A 111 22.18 15.58 10.55
N MET A 112 21.03 16.04 10.07
CA MET A 112 20.23 17.09 10.71
C MET A 112 19.22 16.58 11.78
N GLY A 113 19.57 15.64 12.62
CA GLY A 113 18.84 15.37 13.85
C GLY A 113 17.95 14.10 13.87
N PHE A 114 17.90 13.31 12.78
CA PHE A 114 17.13 12.06 12.72
C PHE A 114 18.01 10.79 12.71
N GLY A 115 19.29 10.93 13.03
CA GLY A 115 20.33 9.89 12.89
C GLY A 115 20.17 8.63 13.75
N LEU A 116 19.11 8.49 14.51
CA LEU A 116 18.99 7.39 15.47
C LEU A 116 18.30 6.13 14.93
N SER A 117 17.45 6.25 13.91
CA SER A 117 16.65 5.10 13.43
C SER A 117 17.37 4.25 12.37
N PHE A 118 18.38 4.81 11.68
CA PHE A 118 19.07 4.08 10.61
C PHE A 118 20.03 3.00 11.11
N ASN A 119 20.57 3.15 12.33
CA ASN A 119 21.55 2.25 12.91
C ASN A 119 20.94 1.18 13.84
N LYS A 120 19.61 1.11 13.96
CA LYS A 120 19.00 0.02 14.72
C LYS A 120 19.32 -1.30 14.04
N THR A 121 20.11 -2.10 14.72
CA THR A 121 20.38 -3.51 14.38
C THR A 121 19.22 -4.42 14.82
N ASN A 122 18.35 -3.94 15.72
CA ASN A 122 17.17 -4.66 16.18
C ASN A 122 15.97 -4.36 15.26
N GLU A 123 15.27 -5.41 14.93
CA GLU A 123 14.20 -5.47 13.92
C GLU A 123 12.86 -4.85 14.36
N ASP A 124 12.80 -4.22 15.54
CA ASP A 124 11.55 -3.70 16.09
C ASP A 124 11.42 -2.20 15.81
N TYR A 125 10.64 -1.87 14.78
CA TYR A 125 10.26 -0.50 14.46
C TYR A 125 9.08 -0.06 15.32
N THR A 126 9.20 1.10 15.93
CA THR A 126 8.09 1.75 16.64
C THR A 126 7.25 2.59 15.66
N THR A 127 6.01 2.89 16.05
CA THR A 127 5.17 3.86 15.33
C THR A 127 5.91 5.18 15.09
N GLN A 128 6.67 5.66 16.08
CA GLN A 128 7.47 6.88 15.97
C GLN A 128 8.57 6.78 14.92
N ASP A 129 9.23 5.63 14.79
CA ASP A 129 10.25 5.42 13.75
C ASP A 129 9.62 5.54 12.36
N ILE A 130 8.45 4.96 12.17
CA ILE A 130 7.71 5.01 10.90
C ILE A 130 7.24 6.45 10.60
N GLU A 131 6.70 7.16 11.58
CA GLU A 131 6.31 8.56 11.42
C GLU A 131 7.50 9.45 11.03
N ASN A 132 8.67 9.21 11.63
CA ASN A 132 9.90 9.90 11.27
C ASN A 132 10.30 9.63 9.82
N PHE A 133 10.27 8.37 9.37
CA PHE A 133 10.54 8.01 7.98
C PHE A 133 9.55 8.70 7.02
N MET A 134 8.27 8.63 7.31
CA MET A 134 7.24 9.25 6.49
C MET A 134 7.36 10.78 6.45
N THR A 135 7.74 11.40 7.56
CA THR A 135 8.01 12.85 7.62
C THR A 135 9.18 13.23 6.72
N MET A 136 10.24 12.44 6.69
CA MET A 136 11.38 12.65 5.78
C MET A 136 10.96 12.52 4.32
N LEU A 137 10.18 11.48 3.98
CA LEU A 137 9.67 11.30 2.62
C LEU A 137 8.79 12.47 2.18
N ARG A 138 7.94 13.01 3.07
CA ARG A 138 7.15 14.20 2.81
C ARG A 138 8.02 15.42 2.50
N LYS A 139 9.09 15.65 3.28
CA LYS A 139 10.05 16.75 3.02
C LYS A 139 10.73 16.63 1.66
N LEU A 140 10.90 15.42 1.16
CA LEU A 140 11.45 15.11 -0.17
C LEU A 140 10.39 15.14 -1.28
N ASN A 141 9.15 15.53 -0.96
CA ASN A 141 8.00 15.47 -1.86
C ASN A 141 7.77 14.08 -2.44
N LYS A 142 7.94 13.05 -1.60
CA LYS A 142 7.73 11.65 -1.94
C LYS A 142 6.46 11.12 -1.27
N ARG A 143 5.80 10.17 -1.92
CA ARG A 143 4.65 9.44 -1.38
C ARG A 143 4.94 7.95 -1.29
N VAL A 144 4.22 7.27 -0.42
CA VAL A 144 4.26 5.81 -0.29
C VAL A 144 2.89 5.25 -0.60
N VAL A 145 2.84 4.25 -1.47
CA VAL A 145 1.61 3.50 -1.74
C VAL A 145 1.79 2.08 -1.21
N ILE A 146 0.94 1.70 -0.29
CA ILE A 146 0.98 0.43 0.41
C ILE A 146 -0.02 -0.51 -0.25
N PHE A 147 0.44 -1.68 -0.69
CA PHE A 147 -0.40 -2.74 -1.25
C PHE A 147 -0.52 -3.90 -0.28
N ILE A 148 -1.75 -4.39 -0.07
CA ILE A 148 -2.02 -5.54 0.80
C ILE A 148 -2.99 -6.48 0.10
N ASP A 149 -2.51 -7.68 -0.25
CA ASP A 149 -3.36 -8.77 -0.77
C ASP A 149 -4.05 -9.50 0.39
N LYS A 150 -5.32 -9.83 0.23
CA LYS A 150 -6.15 -10.56 1.20
C LYS A 150 -6.19 -9.92 2.58
N PHE A 151 -6.35 -8.61 2.61
CA PHE A 151 -6.51 -7.87 3.85
C PHE A 151 -7.71 -8.42 4.65
N ASN A 152 -7.53 -8.61 5.94
CA ASN A 152 -8.60 -9.06 6.84
C ASN A 152 -8.49 -8.35 8.18
N HIS A 153 -9.61 -8.22 8.88
CA HIS A 153 -9.64 -7.62 10.21
C HIS A 153 -9.25 -8.66 11.26
N LYS A 154 -8.05 -8.51 11.82
CA LYS A 154 -7.49 -9.30 12.93
C LYS A 154 -6.78 -8.35 13.88
N GLU A 155 -6.39 -8.85 15.06
CA GLU A 155 -5.71 -8.06 16.08
C GLU A 155 -4.45 -7.35 15.56
N ASN A 156 -3.67 -8.04 14.73
CA ASN A 156 -2.45 -7.48 14.11
C ASN A 156 -2.75 -6.36 13.10
N THR A 157 -3.89 -6.44 12.45
CA THR A 157 -4.34 -5.45 11.49
C THR A 157 -4.78 -4.17 12.19
N ARG A 158 -5.31 -4.29 13.42
CA ARG A 158 -5.72 -3.14 14.23
C ARG A 158 -4.55 -2.19 14.50
N GLU A 159 -3.41 -2.72 14.96
CA GLU A 159 -2.22 -1.90 15.21
C GLU A 159 -1.76 -1.16 13.95
N PHE A 160 -1.76 -1.86 12.81
CA PHE A 160 -1.39 -1.26 11.53
C PHE A 160 -2.39 -0.18 11.08
N ILE A 161 -3.68 -0.40 11.26
CA ILE A 161 -4.71 0.59 10.95
C ILE A 161 -4.55 1.84 11.85
N GLN A 162 -4.31 1.65 13.14
CA GLN A 162 -4.04 2.77 14.06
C GLN A 162 -2.82 3.58 13.64
N LEU A 163 -1.75 2.91 13.19
CA LEU A 163 -0.60 3.58 12.60
C LEU A 163 -1.02 4.43 11.39
N LEU A 164 -1.77 3.88 10.43
CA LEU A 164 -2.23 4.62 9.25
C LEU A 164 -3.10 5.82 9.62
N GLN A 165 -3.96 5.70 10.64
CA GLN A 165 -4.74 6.81 11.17
C GLN A 165 -3.85 7.93 11.72
N ASN A 166 -2.78 7.59 12.43
CA ASN A 166 -1.81 8.56 12.92
C ASN A 166 -1.07 9.25 11.77
N LEU A 167 -0.63 8.49 10.76
CA LEU A 167 0.00 9.05 9.56
C LEU A 167 -0.94 10.04 8.85
N LYS A 168 -2.22 9.71 8.71
CA LYS A 168 -3.22 10.61 8.13
C LYS A 168 -3.42 11.87 8.97
N ARG A 169 -3.54 11.73 10.30
CA ARG A 169 -3.68 12.87 11.23
C ARG A 169 -2.51 13.85 11.10
N HIS A 170 -1.30 13.36 10.88
CA HIS A 170 -0.10 14.16 10.69
C HIS A 170 0.09 14.61 9.23
N ASN A 171 -0.91 14.38 8.37
CA ASN A 171 -0.89 14.73 6.95
C ASN A 171 0.35 14.18 6.21
N LEU A 172 0.72 12.94 6.49
CA LEU A 172 1.83 12.26 5.82
C LEU A 172 1.36 11.62 4.51
N ASN A 173 2.20 11.66 3.49
CA ASN A 173 1.85 11.26 2.12
C ASN A 173 1.88 9.74 1.95
N PHE A 174 0.77 9.08 2.24
CA PHE A 174 0.59 7.66 1.94
C PHE A 174 -0.77 7.40 1.28
N TYR A 175 -0.85 6.26 0.61
CA TYR A 175 -2.08 5.62 0.15
C TYR A 175 -2.06 4.15 0.56
N LEU A 176 -3.22 3.59 0.87
CA LEU A 176 -3.42 2.17 1.05
C LEU A 176 -4.31 1.67 -0.09
N VAL A 177 -3.84 0.65 -0.80
CA VAL A 177 -4.65 -0.10 -1.77
C VAL A 177 -4.67 -1.55 -1.31
N ALA A 178 -5.82 -2.05 -0.91
CA ALA A 178 -5.95 -3.39 -0.37
C ALA A 178 -7.10 -4.16 -1.04
N ASP A 179 -6.99 -5.48 -1.10
CA ASP A 179 -8.12 -6.32 -1.45
C ASP A 179 -8.58 -7.15 -0.25
N GLY A 180 -9.88 -7.43 -0.20
CA GLY A 180 -10.44 -8.19 0.89
C GLY A 180 -11.82 -8.75 0.61
N LEU A 181 -12.39 -9.42 1.59
CA LEU A 181 -13.78 -9.86 1.56
C LEU A 181 -14.71 -8.73 2.05
N PRO A 182 -15.96 -8.64 1.56
CA PRO A 182 -16.90 -7.61 2.00
C PRO A 182 -17.11 -7.57 3.52
N LYS A 183 -17.06 -8.72 4.18
CA LYS A 183 -17.15 -8.82 5.65
C LYS A 183 -16.06 -8.00 6.35
N MET A 184 -14.88 -7.87 5.77
CA MET A 184 -13.78 -7.12 6.38
C MET A 184 -14.12 -5.64 6.54
N ILE A 185 -14.78 -5.04 5.55
CA ILE A 185 -15.22 -3.63 5.65
C ILE A 185 -16.19 -3.47 6.78
N TYR A 186 -17.20 -4.36 6.84
CA TYR A 186 -18.17 -4.36 7.93
C TYR A 186 -17.50 -4.47 9.32
N ASP A 187 -16.52 -5.38 9.47
CA ASP A 187 -15.81 -5.58 10.72
C ASP A 187 -14.97 -4.35 11.12
N ILE A 188 -14.38 -3.66 10.16
CA ILE A 188 -13.60 -2.42 10.40
C ILE A 188 -14.54 -1.26 10.76
N GLU A 189 -15.63 -1.06 10.04
CA GLU A 189 -16.59 0.02 10.29
C GLU A 189 -17.29 -0.10 11.66
N HIS A 190 -17.46 -1.32 12.15
CA HIS A 190 -18.08 -1.59 13.45
C HIS A 190 -17.07 -1.72 14.60
N ASP A 191 -15.78 -1.64 14.33
CA ASP A 191 -14.76 -1.57 15.38
C ASP A 191 -14.71 -0.15 15.98
N GLN A 192 -15.32 0.02 17.16
CA GLN A 192 -15.40 1.30 17.87
C GLN A 192 -14.03 1.93 18.19
N THR A 193 -12.95 1.16 18.09
CA THR A 193 -11.58 1.65 18.33
C THR A 193 -10.90 2.18 17.08
N LEU A 194 -11.53 1.99 15.90
CA LEU A 194 -11.01 2.40 14.62
C LEU A 194 -11.94 3.44 13.99
N THR A 195 -11.42 4.64 13.79
CA THR A 195 -12.10 5.69 13.03
C THR A 195 -11.50 5.71 11.63
N PHE A 196 -12.01 4.87 10.71
CA PHE A 196 -11.61 4.99 9.32
C PHE A 196 -12.29 6.21 8.69
N PRO A 197 -11.53 7.12 8.11
CA PRO A 197 -12.12 8.12 7.23
C PRO A 197 -12.55 7.45 5.93
N GLU A 198 -13.53 8.06 5.28
CA GLU A 198 -14.14 7.65 4.01
C GLU A 198 -13.27 6.71 3.16
N MET A 199 -13.71 5.46 3.02
CA MET A 199 -13.11 4.47 2.15
C MET A 199 -13.80 4.53 0.80
N SER A 200 -13.03 4.67 -0.28
CA SER A 200 -13.54 4.40 -1.63
C SER A 200 -13.56 2.89 -1.86
N ILE A 201 -14.71 2.36 -2.27
CA ILE A 201 -14.96 0.94 -2.51
C ILE A 201 -14.97 0.64 -4.00
#